data_26d6beb4d1aa07cb858e8737c9e17a7e
#
_entry.id   26d6beb4d1aa07cb858e8737c9e17a7e
#
_cell.length_a   1.000
_cell.length_b   1.000
_cell.length_c   1.000
_cell.angle_alpha   90.00
_cell.angle_beta   90.00
_cell.angle_gamma   90.00
#
_symmetry.space_group_name_H-M   'P 1'
#
loop_
_entity.id
_entity.type
_entity.pdbx_description
1 polymer ?
#
loop_
_entity_poly.entity_id
_entity_poly.type
_entity_poly.pdbx_seq_one_letter_code
_entity_poly.pdbx_strand_id
1 'polypeptide(L)'
;MSGTALLSLNNLSVWYTAGHPVLSGLSLDLGEHEVVGLIGLNGAGKTTFIKTVAGLLSGCHLDEATWDGHPFSFRDKAFKRSRYIVFAEDRSFPYFTFREYLAYVAASYGVALPDVTGLVKGFHFEDYTDVLLKELSTGNLKKAYLITAFALRPKLLLLDEPVNGLDFQSTEFLYQLMGGYQQYGTLLFSSHILESICLTSDRVLVLEQGRIGRTFTGTEIAAGKIREVLADEEHH
;
A
#
# COMPACT_ATOMS: atom_id res chain seq x y z
N MET A 1 16.10 16.37 -13.06
CA MET A 1 14.85 16.54 -13.84
C MET A 1 13.72 16.14 -12.91
N SER A 2 12.92 17.09 -12.43
CA SER A 2 11.74 16.79 -11.62
C SER A 2 10.70 16.16 -12.56
N GLY A 3 10.61 14.85 -12.57
CA GLY A 3 9.51 14.14 -13.23
C GLY A 3 8.19 14.63 -12.63
N THR A 4 7.14 14.67 -13.44
CA THR A 4 5.79 15.00 -12.98
C THR A 4 5.38 13.92 -11.96
N ALA A 5 4.89 14.35 -10.79
CA ALA A 5 4.42 13.41 -9.77
C ALA A 5 3.21 12.62 -10.30
N LEU A 6 3.20 11.30 -10.07
CA LEU A 6 2.04 10.46 -10.36
C LEU A 6 0.85 10.83 -9.47
N LEU A 7 1.11 11.01 -8.18
CA LEU A 7 0.14 11.46 -7.18
C LEU A 7 0.76 12.61 -6.40
N SER A 8 0.09 13.76 -6.36
CA SER A 8 0.45 14.87 -5.48
C SER A 8 -0.71 15.21 -4.57
N LEU A 9 -0.43 15.36 -3.29
CA LEU A 9 -1.38 15.77 -2.27
C LEU A 9 -0.80 16.95 -1.50
N ASN A 10 -1.57 18.02 -1.34
CA ASN A 10 -1.15 19.19 -0.60
C ASN A 10 -2.10 19.47 0.56
N ASN A 11 -1.53 19.58 1.76
CA ASN A 11 -2.23 19.92 3.01
C ASN A 11 -3.41 19.01 3.34
N LEU A 12 -3.18 17.68 3.25
CA LEU A 12 -4.19 16.70 3.64
C LEU A 12 -4.35 16.62 5.15
N SER A 13 -5.55 16.86 5.66
CA SER A 13 -5.93 16.61 7.03
C SER A 13 -7.09 15.61 7.08
N VAL A 14 -7.05 14.65 8.01
CA VAL A 14 -8.02 13.55 8.08
C VAL A 14 -8.43 13.32 9.54
N TRP A 15 -9.73 13.08 9.76
CA TRP A 15 -10.30 12.81 11.07
C TRP A 15 -11.41 11.75 11.00
N TYR A 16 -11.54 10.95 12.06
CA TYR A 16 -12.70 10.09 12.29
C TYR A 16 -13.78 10.84 13.07
N THR A 17 -13.36 11.70 14.00
CA THR A 17 -14.23 12.56 14.79
C THR A 17 -13.84 14.01 14.57
N ALA A 18 -14.80 14.88 14.29
CA ALA A 18 -14.56 16.30 14.08
C ALA A 18 -13.75 16.92 15.23
N GLY A 19 -12.74 17.72 14.91
CA GLY A 19 -11.85 18.35 15.88
C GLY A 19 -10.67 17.50 16.37
N HIS A 20 -10.60 16.22 15.97
CA HIS A 20 -9.51 15.31 16.35
C HIS A 20 -8.83 14.75 15.10
N PRO A 21 -7.93 15.49 14.44
CA PRO A 21 -7.25 15.02 13.24
C PRO A 21 -6.26 13.92 13.58
N VAL A 22 -6.26 12.86 12.75
CA VAL A 22 -5.25 11.79 12.76
C VAL A 22 -4.11 12.15 11.80
N LEU A 23 -4.43 12.80 10.68
CA LEU A 23 -3.44 13.42 9.80
C LEU A 23 -3.67 14.93 9.79
N SER A 24 -2.60 15.73 9.82
CA SER A 24 -2.67 17.18 9.97
C SER A 24 -1.71 17.86 8.99
N GLY A 25 -2.24 18.37 7.87
CA GLY A 25 -1.44 19.14 6.91
C GLY A 25 -0.37 18.28 6.21
N LEU A 26 -0.66 17.00 5.96
CA LEU A 26 0.24 16.09 5.27
C LEU A 26 0.33 16.48 3.79
N SER A 27 1.55 16.70 3.29
CA SER A 27 1.83 16.89 1.87
C SER A 27 2.75 15.77 1.38
N LEU A 28 2.46 15.25 0.19
CA LEU A 28 3.15 14.09 -0.37
C LEU A 28 3.11 14.13 -1.89
N ASP A 29 4.26 13.86 -2.50
CA ASP A 29 4.38 13.57 -3.92
C ASP A 29 4.88 12.13 -4.09
N LEU A 30 4.21 11.33 -4.91
CA LEU A 30 4.68 10.03 -5.38
C LEU A 30 5.08 10.17 -6.84
N GLY A 31 6.29 9.75 -7.17
CA GLY A 31 6.77 9.68 -8.55
C GLY A 31 6.17 8.49 -9.30
N GLU A 32 6.35 8.46 -10.62
CA GLU A 32 6.10 7.26 -11.40
C GLU A 32 7.21 6.23 -11.17
N HIS A 33 6.83 4.94 -11.18
CA HIS A 33 7.80 3.84 -11.16
C HIS A 33 8.75 3.86 -9.96
N GLU A 34 8.24 4.10 -8.76
CA GLU A 34 9.01 4.03 -7.52
C GLU A 34 8.35 3.11 -6.47
N VAL A 35 9.15 2.56 -5.59
CA VAL A 35 8.72 1.83 -4.41
C VAL A 35 8.94 2.69 -3.17
N VAL A 36 7.85 3.10 -2.51
CA VAL A 36 7.88 4.00 -1.37
C VAL A 36 7.45 3.27 -0.10
N GLY A 37 8.34 3.21 0.87
CA GLY A 37 8.03 2.73 2.21
C GLY A 37 7.49 3.83 3.11
N LEU A 38 6.36 3.62 3.76
CA LEU A 38 5.78 4.50 4.77
C LEU A 38 5.96 3.87 6.14
N ILE A 39 6.89 4.40 6.93
CA ILE A 39 7.17 3.92 8.28
C ILE A 39 6.71 4.95 9.32
N GLY A 40 6.45 4.51 10.53
CA GLY A 40 6.05 5.33 11.68
C GLY A 40 5.56 4.45 12.81
N LEU A 41 5.49 4.99 14.01
CA LEU A 41 4.99 4.29 15.18
C LEU A 41 3.54 3.84 15.02
N ASN A 42 3.08 2.95 15.90
CA ASN A 42 1.68 2.56 15.96
C ASN A 42 0.82 3.78 16.33
N GLY A 43 -0.25 4.00 15.58
CA GLY A 43 -1.09 5.18 15.76
C GLY A 43 -0.65 6.43 14.95
N ALA A 44 0.52 6.45 14.30
CA ALA A 44 0.99 7.59 13.52
C ALA A 44 0.06 7.99 12.34
N GLY A 45 -0.86 7.09 11.91
CA GLY A 45 -1.84 7.39 10.86
C GLY A 45 -1.60 6.67 9.53
N LYS A 46 -0.68 5.70 9.43
CA LYS A 46 -0.36 4.96 8.19
C LYS A 46 -1.60 4.36 7.51
N THR A 47 -2.35 3.54 8.23
CA THR A 47 -3.61 2.95 7.75
C THR A 47 -4.67 4.01 7.43
N THR A 48 -4.72 5.10 8.19
CA THR A 48 -5.63 6.23 7.93
C THR A 48 -5.29 6.88 6.60
N PHE A 49 -4.00 7.11 6.31
CA PHE A 49 -3.55 7.63 5.03
C PHE A 49 -3.98 6.72 3.88
N ILE A 50 -3.68 5.40 3.96
CA ILE A 50 -4.05 4.42 2.92
C ILE A 50 -5.57 4.39 2.72
N LYS A 51 -6.37 4.36 3.80
CA LYS A 51 -7.85 4.41 3.72
C LYS A 51 -8.36 5.70 3.08
N THR A 52 -7.68 6.82 3.30
CA THR A 52 -8.06 8.11 2.67
C THR A 52 -7.82 8.07 1.17
N VAL A 53 -6.63 7.64 0.73
CA VAL A 53 -6.32 7.47 -0.70
C VAL A 53 -7.23 6.43 -1.34
N ALA A 54 -7.68 5.43 -0.57
CA ALA A 54 -8.71 4.47 -0.98
C ALA A 54 -10.10 5.11 -1.19
N GLY A 55 -10.31 6.36 -0.75
CA GLY A 55 -11.61 7.03 -0.79
C GLY A 55 -12.64 6.44 0.18
N LEU A 56 -12.19 5.76 1.22
CA LEU A 56 -13.04 5.13 2.24
C LEU A 56 -13.40 6.09 3.38
N LEU A 57 -12.61 7.15 3.57
CA LEU A 57 -12.87 8.15 4.60
C LEU A 57 -13.48 9.41 3.98
N SER A 58 -14.45 9.97 4.67
CA SER A 58 -15.14 11.21 4.27
C SER A 58 -14.74 12.44 5.11
N GLY A 59 -14.21 12.21 6.31
CA GLY A 59 -13.72 13.26 7.19
C GLY A 59 -12.30 13.67 6.79
N CYS A 60 -12.18 14.37 5.67
CA CYS A 60 -10.88 14.87 5.20
C CYS A 60 -11.01 16.27 4.60
N HIS A 61 -9.95 17.06 4.73
CA HIS A 61 -9.71 18.30 4.04
C HIS A 61 -8.41 18.18 3.25
N LEU A 62 -8.39 18.72 2.05
CA LEU A 62 -7.27 18.65 1.13
C LEU A 62 -7.32 19.90 0.26
N ASP A 63 -6.23 20.69 0.24
CA ASP A 63 -6.19 21.92 -0.54
C ASP A 63 -6.13 21.61 -2.03
N GLU A 64 -5.22 20.71 -2.42
CA GLU A 64 -5.02 20.33 -3.81
C GLU A 64 -4.64 18.85 -3.91
N ALA A 65 -5.16 18.19 -4.94
CA ALA A 65 -4.77 16.84 -5.31
C ALA A 65 -4.65 16.72 -6.82
N THR A 66 -3.53 16.14 -7.29
CA THR A 66 -3.36 15.80 -8.70
C THR A 66 -2.98 14.33 -8.86
N TRP A 67 -3.53 13.74 -9.90
CA TRP A 67 -3.23 12.40 -10.39
C TRP A 67 -2.80 12.51 -11.85
N ASP A 68 -1.59 12.04 -12.16
CA ASP A 68 -1.02 12.11 -13.51
C ASP A 68 -1.05 13.57 -14.05
N GLY A 69 -0.73 14.54 -13.17
CA GLY A 69 -0.74 15.97 -13.46
C GLY A 69 -2.11 16.65 -13.56
N HIS A 70 -3.21 15.92 -13.34
CA HIS A 70 -4.57 16.46 -13.44
C HIS A 70 -5.28 16.48 -12.08
N PRO A 71 -6.05 17.52 -11.77
CA PRO A 71 -6.88 17.55 -10.57
C PRO A 71 -7.83 16.36 -10.51
N PHE A 72 -7.96 15.72 -9.35
CA PHE A 72 -8.81 14.56 -9.17
C PHE A 72 -9.44 14.50 -7.77
N SER A 73 -10.38 13.58 -7.61
CA SER A 73 -10.93 13.17 -6.31
C SER A 73 -10.64 11.70 -6.05
N PHE A 74 -10.38 11.32 -4.78
CA PHE A 74 -10.21 9.92 -4.39
C PHE A 74 -11.40 9.02 -4.76
N ARG A 75 -12.58 9.62 -5.06
CA ARG A 75 -13.79 8.90 -5.45
C ARG A 75 -13.97 8.76 -6.96
N ASP A 76 -13.13 9.38 -7.76
CA ASP A 76 -13.22 9.32 -9.21
C ASP A 76 -13.02 7.90 -9.73
N LYS A 77 -13.87 7.50 -10.70
CA LYS A 77 -13.84 6.15 -11.25
C LYS A 77 -12.52 5.84 -11.96
N ALA A 78 -11.93 6.82 -12.66
CA ALA A 78 -10.65 6.67 -13.33
C ALA A 78 -9.55 6.39 -12.33
N PHE A 79 -9.46 7.18 -11.25
CA PHE A 79 -8.50 6.96 -10.17
C PHE A 79 -8.72 5.61 -9.46
N LYS A 80 -9.97 5.23 -9.20
CA LYS A 80 -10.27 3.92 -8.59
C LYS A 80 -9.78 2.74 -9.43
N ARG A 81 -9.83 2.84 -10.76
CA ARG A 81 -9.35 1.79 -11.67
C ARG A 81 -7.84 1.79 -11.87
N SER A 82 -7.17 2.89 -11.56
CA SER A 82 -5.71 2.98 -11.70
C SER A 82 -4.95 2.52 -10.46
N ARG A 83 -5.63 2.29 -9.33
CA ARG A 83 -5.04 1.83 -8.08
C ARG A 83 -5.65 0.52 -7.58
N TYR A 84 -4.87 -0.23 -6.81
CA TYR A 84 -5.36 -1.39 -6.04
C TYR A 84 -4.81 -1.32 -4.62
N ILE A 85 -5.55 -1.85 -3.64
CA ILE A 85 -5.21 -1.71 -2.23
C ILE A 85 -5.39 -3.05 -1.55
N VAL A 86 -4.37 -3.45 -0.77
CA VAL A 86 -4.44 -4.58 0.16
C VAL A 86 -4.32 -4.04 1.57
N PHE A 87 -5.37 -4.20 2.37
CA PHE A 87 -5.38 -3.76 3.76
C PHE A 87 -4.72 -4.78 4.70
N ALA A 88 -4.23 -4.30 5.84
CA ALA A 88 -3.67 -5.14 6.89
C ALA A 88 -4.66 -6.22 7.33
N GLU A 89 -5.90 -5.80 7.53
CA GLU A 89 -7.04 -6.67 7.84
C GLU A 89 -8.12 -6.48 6.78
N ASP A 90 -8.30 -7.46 5.92
CA ASP A 90 -9.34 -7.49 4.91
C ASP A 90 -10.05 -8.86 5.02
N ARG A 91 -11.38 -8.83 5.01
CA ARG A 91 -12.24 -10.01 4.98
C ARG A 91 -13.34 -9.86 3.94
N SER A 92 -13.03 -9.12 2.88
CA SER A 92 -13.95 -8.91 1.77
C SER A 92 -14.21 -10.22 1.03
N PHE A 93 -15.38 -10.32 0.44
CA PHE A 93 -15.79 -11.45 -0.41
C PHE A 93 -15.70 -12.84 0.27
N PRO A 94 -16.19 -13.03 1.50
CA PRO A 94 -15.97 -14.23 2.30
C PRO A 94 -16.48 -15.51 1.65
N TYR A 95 -17.48 -15.42 0.76
CA TYR A 95 -18.13 -16.55 0.09
C TYR A 95 -17.64 -16.80 -1.35
N PHE A 96 -16.57 -16.14 -1.76
CA PHE A 96 -15.89 -16.41 -3.02
C PHE A 96 -14.72 -17.36 -2.77
N THR A 97 -14.43 -18.23 -3.74
CA THR A 97 -13.10 -18.85 -3.86
C THR A 97 -12.11 -17.83 -4.36
N PHE A 98 -10.80 -18.10 -4.26
CA PHE A 98 -9.80 -17.20 -4.82
C PHE A 98 -9.99 -17.01 -6.34
N ARG A 99 -10.31 -18.08 -7.09
CA ARG A 99 -10.54 -17.98 -8.54
C ARG A 99 -11.72 -17.08 -8.89
N GLU A 100 -12.82 -17.21 -8.18
CA GLU A 100 -13.99 -16.35 -8.36
C GLU A 100 -13.69 -14.90 -8.01
N TYR A 101 -12.96 -14.67 -6.90
CA TYR A 101 -12.54 -13.35 -6.48
C TYR A 101 -11.63 -12.69 -7.54
N LEU A 102 -10.61 -13.38 -8.02
CA LEU A 102 -9.70 -12.88 -9.05
C LEU A 102 -10.46 -12.53 -10.34
N ALA A 103 -11.37 -13.41 -10.79
CA ALA A 103 -12.18 -13.17 -11.97
C ALA A 103 -13.11 -11.95 -11.80
N TYR A 104 -13.77 -11.82 -10.65
CA TYR A 104 -14.60 -10.68 -10.31
C TYR A 104 -13.81 -9.37 -10.32
N VAL A 105 -12.64 -9.36 -9.68
CA VAL A 105 -11.79 -8.17 -9.61
C VAL A 105 -11.26 -7.81 -11.00
N ALA A 106 -10.73 -8.74 -11.77
CA ALA A 106 -10.27 -8.49 -13.14
C ALA A 106 -11.37 -7.87 -14.02
N ALA A 107 -12.58 -8.42 -13.96
CA ALA A 107 -13.74 -7.87 -14.66
C ALA A 107 -14.10 -6.45 -14.20
N SER A 108 -14.01 -6.17 -12.88
CA SER A 108 -14.29 -4.84 -12.30
C SER A 108 -13.27 -3.78 -12.75
N TYR A 109 -12.01 -4.20 -12.98
CA TYR A 109 -10.96 -3.35 -13.54
C TYR A 109 -11.01 -3.27 -15.07
N GLY A 110 -11.83 -4.09 -15.73
CA GLY A 110 -11.97 -4.11 -17.19
C GLY A 110 -10.77 -4.74 -17.89
N VAL A 111 -10.06 -5.66 -17.21
CA VAL A 111 -8.91 -6.39 -17.75
C VAL A 111 -9.26 -7.87 -17.95
N ALA A 112 -8.54 -8.52 -18.86
CA ALA A 112 -8.65 -9.97 -19.03
C ALA A 112 -8.17 -10.67 -17.75
N LEU A 113 -8.70 -11.89 -17.51
CA LEU A 113 -8.24 -12.71 -16.38
C LEU A 113 -6.74 -12.98 -16.50
N PRO A 114 -5.92 -12.50 -15.55
CA PRO A 114 -4.47 -12.66 -15.63
C PRO A 114 -4.05 -14.11 -15.31
N ASP A 115 -2.94 -14.56 -15.92
CA ASP A 115 -2.26 -15.77 -15.48
C ASP A 115 -1.55 -15.51 -14.15
N VAL A 116 -1.91 -16.28 -13.14
CA VAL A 116 -1.38 -16.18 -11.78
C VAL A 116 -0.53 -17.39 -11.38
N THR A 117 -0.25 -18.31 -12.30
CA THR A 117 0.45 -19.57 -12.01
C THR A 117 1.76 -19.34 -11.26
N GLY A 118 2.57 -18.38 -11.72
CA GLY A 118 3.84 -18.03 -11.07
C GLY A 118 3.67 -17.43 -9.68
N LEU A 119 2.65 -16.58 -9.49
CA LEU A 119 2.35 -15.96 -8.20
C LEU A 119 1.80 -16.98 -7.20
N VAL A 120 0.87 -17.83 -7.64
CA VAL A 120 0.31 -18.92 -6.83
C VAL A 120 1.42 -19.85 -6.34
N LYS A 121 2.33 -20.25 -7.23
CA LYS A 121 3.49 -21.09 -6.87
C LYS A 121 4.45 -20.38 -5.91
N GLY A 122 4.78 -19.11 -6.17
CA GLY A 122 5.71 -18.36 -5.34
C GLY A 122 5.22 -18.09 -3.93
N PHE A 123 3.89 -17.98 -3.74
CA PHE A 123 3.26 -17.88 -2.42
C PHE A 123 2.90 -19.23 -1.78
N HIS A 124 3.18 -20.37 -2.44
CA HIS A 124 2.75 -21.72 -1.99
C HIS A 124 1.24 -21.76 -1.72
N PHE A 125 0.45 -21.31 -2.70
CA PHE A 125 -0.99 -21.10 -2.56
C PHE A 125 -1.83 -22.09 -3.41
N GLU A 126 -1.21 -23.09 -4.04
CA GLU A 126 -1.82 -24.00 -4.98
C GLU A 126 -3.06 -24.72 -4.41
N ASP A 127 -2.96 -25.21 -3.19
CA ASP A 127 -4.03 -25.98 -2.52
C ASP A 127 -5.22 -25.13 -2.07
N TYR A 128 -5.10 -23.80 -2.17
CA TYR A 128 -6.09 -22.86 -1.64
C TYR A 128 -6.90 -22.14 -2.70
N THR A 129 -6.63 -22.37 -3.98
CA THR A 129 -7.26 -21.62 -5.10
C THR A 129 -8.78 -21.83 -5.21
N ASP A 130 -9.28 -22.97 -4.79
CA ASP A 130 -10.69 -23.37 -4.84
C ASP A 130 -11.35 -23.40 -3.45
N VAL A 131 -10.64 -22.94 -2.41
CA VAL A 131 -11.15 -22.79 -1.04
C VAL A 131 -11.85 -21.44 -0.88
N LEU A 132 -12.95 -21.41 -0.12
CA LEU A 132 -13.65 -20.16 0.18
C LEU A 132 -12.75 -19.22 1.01
N LEU A 133 -12.74 -17.93 0.67
CA LEU A 133 -11.87 -16.94 1.35
C LEU A 133 -12.10 -16.91 2.87
N LYS A 134 -13.34 -17.13 3.35
CA LYS A 134 -13.65 -17.19 4.79
C LYS A 134 -13.02 -18.39 5.52
N GLU A 135 -12.65 -19.43 4.78
CA GLU A 135 -12.08 -20.68 5.34
C GLU A 135 -10.56 -20.66 5.39
N LEU A 136 -9.96 -19.65 4.73
CA LEU A 136 -8.52 -19.45 4.74
C LEU A 136 -8.02 -18.93 6.08
N SER A 137 -6.82 -19.35 6.47
CA SER A 137 -6.08 -18.69 7.54
C SER A 137 -5.81 -17.22 7.19
N THR A 138 -5.54 -16.38 8.18
CA THR A 138 -5.21 -14.97 7.95
C THR A 138 -4.06 -14.78 6.96
N GLY A 139 -3.01 -15.62 7.05
CA GLY A 139 -1.88 -15.58 6.12
C GLY A 139 -2.28 -15.98 4.69
N ASN A 140 -3.05 -17.06 4.52
CA ASN A 140 -3.49 -17.48 3.19
C ASN A 140 -4.50 -16.52 2.58
N LEU A 141 -5.36 -15.91 3.38
CA LEU A 141 -6.26 -14.85 2.92
C LEU A 141 -5.46 -13.63 2.41
N LYS A 142 -4.42 -13.23 3.15
CA LYS A 142 -3.48 -12.17 2.72
C LYS A 142 -2.80 -12.53 1.39
N LYS A 143 -2.33 -13.78 1.22
CA LYS A 143 -1.75 -14.27 -0.04
C LYS A 143 -2.73 -14.12 -1.20
N ALA A 144 -4.00 -14.48 -1.03
CA ALA A 144 -5.02 -14.34 -2.06
C ALA A 144 -5.15 -12.88 -2.56
N TYR A 145 -5.17 -11.91 -1.64
CA TYR A 145 -5.24 -10.49 -2.00
C TYR A 145 -3.94 -9.97 -2.63
N LEU A 146 -2.77 -10.41 -2.13
CA LEU A 146 -1.48 -10.04 -2.71
C LEU A 146 -1.30 -10.61 -4.12
N ILE A 147 -1.63 -11.88 -4.35
CA ILE A 147 -1.60 -12.49 -5.69
C ILE A 147 -2.45 -11.66 -6.66
N THR A 148 -3.67 -11.30 -6.27
CA THR A 148 -4.55 -10.47 -7.08
C THR A 148 -3.95 -9.09 -7.36
N ALA A 149 -3.37 -8.44 -6.36
CA ALA A 149 -2.74 -7.14 -6.47
C ALA A 149 -1.59 -7.13 -7.49
N PHE A 150 -0.67 -8.08 -7.36
CA PHE A 150 0.49 -8.19 -8.26
C PHE A 150 0.11 -8.70 -9.66
N ALA A 151 -0.96 -9.47 -9.79
CA ALA A 151 -1.48 -9.92 -11.09
C ALA A 151 -2.11 -8.78 -11.89
N LEU A 152 -2.82 -7.86 -11.23
CA LEU A 152 -3.48 -6.72 -11.87
C LEU A 152 -2.51 -5.63 -12.34
N ARG A 153 -1.36 -5.49 -11.72
CA ARG A 153 -0.33 -4.48 -12.03
C ARG A 153 -0.90 -3.06 -12.15
N PRO A 154 -1.61 -2.53 -11.15
CA PRO A 154 -2.16 -1.18 -11.21
C PRO A 154 -1.06 -0.12 -11.28
N LYS A 155 -1.37 1.07 -11.83
CA LYS A 155 -0.43 2.22 -11.82
C LYS A 155 0.00 2.59 -10.40
N LEU A 156 -0.91 2.47 -9.41
CA LEU A 156 -0.62 2.70 -7.99
C LEU A 156 -1.07 1.49 -7.16
N LEU A 157 -0.12 0.80 -6.57
CA LEU A 157 -0.38 -0.27 -5.62
C LEU A 157 -0.15 0.23 -4.20
N LEU A 158 -1.17 0.09 -3.34
CA LEU A 158 -1.11 0.45 -1.92
C LEU A 158 -1.19 -0.81 -1.07
N LEU A 159 -0.20 -1.04 -0.20
CA LEU A 159 -0.16 -2.20 0.69
C LEU A 159 -0.08 -1.73 2.15
N ASP A 160 -1.06 -2.12 2.97
CA ASP A 160 -1.06 -1.81 4.40
C ASP A 160 -0.56 -3.02 5.20
N GLU A 161 0.64 -2.88 5.78
CA GLU A 161 1.32 -3.92 6.56
C GLU A 161 1.35 -5.29 5.83
N PRO A 162 1.90 -5.36 4.61
CA PRO A 162 1.73 -6.53 3.73
C PRO A 162 2.39 -7.80 4.23
N VAL A 163 3.45 -7.71 5.04
CA VAL A 163 4.20 -8.87 5.56
C VAL A 163 3.55 -9.52 6.78
N ASN A 164 2.63 -8.82 7.46
CA ASN A 164 2.01 -9.35 8.67
C ASN A 164 1.20 -10.62 8.39
N GLY A 165 1.52 -11.68 9.12
CA GLY A 165 0.83 -12.97 9.03
C GLY A 165 1.31 -13.88 7.90
N LEU A 166 2.32 -13.48 7.13
CA LEU A 166 2.97 -14.35 6.14
C LEU A 166 4.03 -15.24 6.81
N ASP A 167 4.22 -16.44 6.24
CA ASP A 167 5.36 -17.28 6.53
C ASP A 167 6.65 -16.71 5.90
N PHE A 168 7.81 -17.24 6.34
CA PHE A 168 9.12 -16.75 5.88
C PHE A 168 9.29 -16.79 4.37
N GLN A 169 8.96 -17.90 3.71
CA GLN A 169 9.15 -18.08 2.26
C GLN A 169 8.24 -17.11 1.47
N SER A 170 7.00 -16.93 1.90
CA SER A 170 6.07 -15.97 1.29
C SER A 170 6.51 -14.53 1.50
N THR A 171 7.14 -14.22 2.64
CA THR A 171 7.70 -12.89 2.91
C THR A 171 8.87 -12.58 1.97
N GLU A 172 9.82 -13.50 1.81
CA GLU A 172 10.93 -13.37 0.87
C GLU A 172 10.46 -13.18 -0.58
N PHE A 173 9.47 -13.97 -0.99
CA PHE A 173 8.88 -13.83 -2.33
C PHE A 173 8.18 -12.47 -2.50
N LEU A 174 7.46 -12.03 -1.48
CA LEU A 174 6.83 -10.70 -1.48
C LEU A 174 7.87 -9.57 -1.61
N TYR A 175 9.00 -9.64 -0.91
CA TYR A 175 10.06 -8.65 -1.03
C TYR A 175 10.62 -8.56 -2.46
N GLN A 176 10.80 -9.70 -3.14
CA GLN A 176 11.21 -9.71 -4.55
C GLN A 176 10.16 -9.04 -5.45
N LEU A 177 8.88 -9.32 -5.24
CA LEU A 177 7.78 -8.69 -6.00
C LEU A 177 7.71 -7.18 -5.76
N MET A 178 7.85 -6.75 -4.51
CA MET A 178 7.81 -5.34 -4.13
C MET A 178 9.00 -4.58 -4.72
N GLY A 179 10.22 -5.09 -4.53
CA GLY A 179 11.44 -4.46 -5.04
C GLY A 179 11.52 -4.38 -6.57
N GLY A 180 10.75 -5.21 -7.29
CA GLY A 180 10.66 -5.17 -8.75
C GLY A 180 9.43 -4.43 -9.28
N TYR A 181 8.60 -3.82 -8.43
CA TYR A 181 7.31 -3.28 -8.86
C TYR A 181 7.42 -2.05 -9.75
N GLN A 182 8.51 -1.27 -9.66
CA GLN A 182 8.75 -0.10 -10.50
C GLN A 182 8.71 -0.38 -12.01
N GLN A 183 8.86 -1.63 -12.44
CA GLN A 183 8.68 -1.98 -13.85
C GLN A 183 7.21 -1.89 -14.33
N TYR A 184 6.23 -1.88 -13.41
CA TYR A 184 4.81 -1.86 -13.71
C TYR A 184 4.11 -0.55 -13.32
N GLY A 185 4.54 0.05 -12.21
CA GLY A 185 3.92 1.24 -11.65
C GLY A 185 4.58 1.66 -10.34
N THR A 186 3.87 2.45 -9.55
CA THR A 186 4.31 2.94 -8.24
C THR A 186 3.69 2.11 -7.14
N LEU A 187 4.50 1.70 -6.18
CA LEU A 187 4.07 0.98 -5.00
C LEU A 187 4.34 1.83 -3.76
N LEU A 188 3.31 2.04 -2.92
CA LEU A 188 3.47 2.58 -1.58
C LEU A 188 2.99 1.54 -0.57
N PHE A 189 3.82 1.23 0.41
CA PHE A 189 3.45 0.29 1.47
C PHE A 189 3.75 0.85 2.84
N SER A 190 2.86 0.56 3.80
CA SER A 190 3.13 0.81 5.22
C SER A 190 3.84 -0.37 5.84
N SER A 191 4.76 -0.12 6.76
CA SER A 191 5.36 -1.14 7.61
C SER A 191 5.87 -0.55 8.91
N HIS A 192 5.89 -1.36 9.96
CA HIS A 192 6.64 -1.11 11.19
C HIS A 192 7.91 -1.98 11.25
N ILE A 193 8.16 -2.82 10.23
CA ILE A 193 9.32 -3.71 10.12
C ILE A 193 10.40 -3.02 9.28
N LEU A 194 11.49 -2.60 9.90
CA LEU A 194 12.60 -1.90 9.25
C LEU A 194 13.22 -2.71 8.11
N GLU A 195 13.26 -4.03 8.23
CA GLU A 195 13.82 -4.90 7.20
C GLU A 195 13.05 -4.77 5.88
N SER A 196 11.70 -4.86 5.92
CA SER A 196 10.87 -4.68 4.73
C SER A 196 11.10 -3.33 4.06
N ILE A 197 11.24 -2.28 4.86
CA ILE A 197 11.50 -0.92 4.38
C ILE A 197 12.87 -0.83 3.70
N CYS A 198 13.92 -1.29 4.36
CA CYS A 198 15.29 -1.15 3.85
C CYS A 198 15.58 -2.02 2.62
N LEU A 199 14.94 -3.19 2.52
CA LEU A 199 15.20 -4.14 1.43
C LEU A 199 14.47 -3.80 0.13
N THR A 200 13.34 -3.08 0.21
CA THR A 200 12.44 -2.96 -0.95
C THR A 200 12.21 -1.53 -1.42
N SER A 201 12.51 -0.51 -0.60
CA SER A 201 12.13 0.87 -0.91
C SER A 201 13.22 1.63 -1.67
N ASP A 202 12.82 2.39 -2.68
CA ASP A 202 13.65 3.42 -3.33
C ASP A 202 13.66 4.71 -2.50
N ARG A 203 12.54 4.96 -1.77
CA ARG A 203 12.34 6.11 -0.90
C ARG A 203 11.54 5.71 0.33
N VAL A 204 11.89 6.26 1.47
CA VAL A 204 11.23 6.01 2.76
C VAL A 204 10.69 7.32 3.31
N LEU A 205 9.43 7.31 3.68
CA LEU A 205 8.72 8.41 4.32
C LEU A 205 8.46 8.04 5.78
N VAL A 206 8.87 8.88 6.70
CA VAL A 206 8.57 8.71 8.13
C VAL A 206 7.32 9.51 8.46
N LEU A 207 6.27 8.83 8.89
CA LEU A 207 5.02 9.44 9.33
C LEU A 207 5.07 9.65 10.84
N GLU A 208 5.13 10.90 11.25
CA GLU A 208 5.27 11.37 12.63
C GLU A 208 4.08 12.26 12.97
N GLN A 209 3.34 11.94 14.02
CA GLN A 209 2.21 12.75 14.51
C GLN A 209 1.26 13.24 13.40
N GLY A 210 0.97 12.36 12.44
CA GLY A 210 0.06 12.65 11.32
C GLY A 210 0.65 13.49 10.19
N ARG A 211 1.98 13.67 10.13
CA ARG A 211 2.71 14.41 9.08
C ARG A 211 3.88 13.59 8.54
N ILE A 212 4.34 13.90 7.35
CA ILE A 212 5.63 13.41 6.86
C ILE A 212 6.72 14.26 7.49
N GLY A 213 7.45 13.67 8.44
CA GLY A 213 8.54 14.34 9.17
C GLY A 213 9.85 14.27 8.40
N ARG A 214 10.29 13.07 8.02
CA ARG A 214 11.55 12.84 7.30
C ARG A 214 11.36 11.96 6.09
N THR A 215 12.28 12.15 5.14
CA THR A 215 12.37 11.34 3.92
C THR A 215 13.80 10.85 3.77
N PHE A 216 13.97 9.55 3.45
CA PHE A 216 15.25 8.93 3.13
C PHE A 216 15.26 8.42 1.71
N THR A 217 16.39 8.55 1.02
CA THR A 217 16.59 8.07 -0.36
C THR A 217 17.95 7.43 -0.55
N GLY A 218 18.05 6.48 -1.47
CA GLY A 218 19.31 5.86 -1.84
C GLY A 218 20.12 5.33 -0.64
N THR A 219 21.37 5.78 -0.48
CA THR A 219 22.26 5.34 0.59
C THR A 219 21.87 5.82 1.99
N GLU A 220 20.89 6.70 2.11
CA GLU A 220 20.37 7.14 3.40
C GLU A 220 19.40 6.11 4.00
N ILE A 221 18.86 5.19 3.17
CA ILE A 221 17.97 4.11 3.62
C ILE A 221 18.80 3.07 4.37
N ALA A 222 19.00 3.32 5.66
CA ALA A 222 19.74 2.45 6.56
C ALA A 222 18.96 2.26 7.86
N ALA A 223 18.81 1.01 8.29
CA ALA A 223 18.03 0.66 9.48
C ALA A 223 18.42 1.44 10.73
N GLY A 224 19.73 1.72 10.92
CA GLY A 224 20.24 2.52 12.03
C GLY A 224 19.70 3.94 12.03
N LYS A 225 19.80 4.63 10.90
CA LYS A 225 19.34 6.02 10.74
C LYS A 225 17.82 6.15 10.92
N ILE A 226 17.05 5.22 10.36
CA ILE A 226 15.58 5.23 10.48
C ILE A 226 15.19 4.95 11.93
N ARG A 227 15.89 4.01 12.61
CA ARG A 227 15.64 3.70 14.03
C ARG A 227 15.90 4.88 14.95
N GLU A 228 16.97 5.66 14.71
CA GLU A 228 17.28 6.87 15.50
C GLU A 228 16.10 7.86 15.43
N VAL A 229 15.56 8.09 14.24
CA VAL A 229 14.41 8.98 14.05
C VAL A 229 13.17 8.48 14.79
N LEU A 230 12.85 7.18 14.67
CA LEU A 230 11.69 6.60 15.35
C LEU A 230 11.85 6.60 16.89
N ALA A 231 13.08 6.47 17.42
CA ALA A 231 13.35 6.51 18.85
C ALA A 231 13.19 7.93 19.44
N ASP A 232 13.53 8.97 18.68
CA ASP A 232 13.32 10.37 19.08
C ASP A 232 11.83 10.69 19.26
N GLU A 233 10.94 10.04 18.47
CA GLU A 233 9.49 10.19 18.60
C GLU A 233 8.91 9.55 19.87
N GLU A 234 9.47 8.43 20.36
CA GLU A 234 8.98 7.77 21.59
C GLU A 234 9.22 8.61 22.86
N HIS A 235 10.04 9.64 22.75
CA HIS A 235 10.42 10.50 23.90
C HIS A 235 9.74 11.87 23.91
N HIS A 236 8.83 12.13 22.96
CA HIS A 236 8.04 13.35 22.84
C HIS A 236 6.55 13.04 22.86
#